data_3054b3b343924ffad872f83fb63b3be6
#
_entry.id   3054b3b343924ffad872f83fb63b3be6
#
_cell.length_a   1.000
_cell.length_b   1.000
_cell.length_c   1.000
_cell.angle_alpha   90.00
_cell.angle_beta   90.00
_cell.angle_gamma   90.00
#
_symmetry.space_group_name_H-M   'P 1'
#
loop_
_entity.id
_entity.type
_entity.pdbx_description
1 polymer ?
#
loop_
_entity_poly.entity_id
_entity_poly.type
_entity_poly.pdbx_seq_one_letter_code
_entity_poly.pdbx_strand_id
1 'polypeptide(L)'
;MIQLNILSGKTAGAQSAARRFPFRIGRAEGNDLKLEDDGVWDRHLVLEFQKGEGFKLATSANALATVNGEPVLEKILRNGDIITIGSARLQFWLAAAQQRGLRLRENFAWALLIFVTLGQFILVFWLLR
;
A
#
# COMPACT_ATOMS: atom_id res chain seq x y z
N MET A 1 5.94 -4.38 2.77
CA MET A 1 5.41 -4.12 1.42
C MET A 1 4.55 -2.87 1.45
N ILE A 2 4.70 -1.99 0.49
CA ILE A 2 3.85 -0.81 0.33
C ILE A 2 3.07 -0.90 -0.97
N GLN A 3 1.94 -0.20 -1.02
CA GLN A 3 1.12 -0.09 -2.21
C GLN A 3 1.00 1.37 -2.63
N LEU A 4 1.18 1.63 -3.91
CA LEU A 4 1.02 2.95 -4.50
C LEU A 4 -0.18 2.89 -5.44
N ASN A 5 -1.20 3.70 -5.15
CA ASN A 5 -2.37 3.86 -6.01
C ASN A 5 -2.20 5.11 -6.86
N ILE A 6 -2.27 4.96 -8.17
CA ILE A 6 -2.14 6.10 -9.09
C ILE A 6 -3.50 6.75 -9.23
N LEU A 7 -3.65 7.95 -8.67
CA LEU A 7 -4.93 8.66 -8.61
C LEU A 7 -5.21 9.49 -9.86
N SER A 8 -4.16 10.06 -10.46
CA SER A 8 -4.29 10.86 -11.67
C SER A 8 -3.06 10.70 -12.56
N GLY A 9 -3.19 11.06 -13.85
CA GLY A 9 -2.16 10.92 -14.86
C GLY A 9 -2.53 9.90 -15.92
N LYS A 10 -1.57 9.53 -16.76
CA LYS A 10 -1.80 8.59 -17.88
C LYS A 10 -2.16 7.18 -17.43
N THR A 11 -1.70 6.78 -16.24
CA THR A 11 -1.96 5.46 -15.68
C THR A 11 -2.90 5.52 -14.47
N ALA A 12 -3.78 6.52 -14.40
CA ALA A 12 -4.74 6.66 -13.32
C ALA A 12 -5.58 5.39 -13.12
N GLY A 13 -5.76 5.00 -11.87
CA GLY A 13 -6.46 3.76 -11.50
C GLY A 13 -5.55 2.54 -11.37
N ALA A 14 -4.30 2.61 -11.82
CA ALA A 14 -3.34 1.52 -11.65
C ALA A 14 -2.86 1.45 -10.20
N GLN A 15 -2.45 0.25 -9.79
CA GLN A 15 -1.85 0.00 -8.49
C GLN A 15 -0.48 -0.62 -8.67
N SER A 16 0.49 -0.14 -7.91
CA SER A 16 1.84 -0.67 -7.91
C SER A 16 2.23 -1.11 -6.51
N ALA A 17 2.78 -2.29 -6.38
CA ALA A 17 3.28 -2.81 -5.10
C ALA A 17 4.79 -2.69 -5.06
N ALA A 18 5.35 -2.08 -4.01
CA ALA A 18 6.77 -2.00 -3.78
C ALA A 18 7.18 -3.00 -2.71
N ARG A 19 8.03 -3.96 -3.09
CA ARG A 19 8.53 -5.02 -2.20
C ARG A 19 10.01 -4.91 -1.92
N ARG A 20 10.75 -4.22 -2.80
CA ARG A 20 12.20 -4.05 -2.68
C ARG A 20 12.52 -2.57 -2.56
N PHE A 21 13.48 -2.25 -1.73
CA PHE A 21 13.94 -0.88 -1.50
C PHE A 21 15.45 -0.81 -1.70
N PRO A 22 15.97 0.31 -2.22
CA PRO A 22 15.24 1.51 -2.65
C PRO A 22 14.31 1.25 -3.85
N PHE A 23 13.14 1.88 -3.83
CA PHE A 23 12.13 1.81 -4.89
C PHE A 23 12.16 3.13 -5.67
N ARG A 24 12.50 3.05 -6.96
CA ARG A 24 12.72 4.21 -7.79
C ARG A 24 11.51 4.51 -8.66
N ILE A 25 11.16 5.78 -8.73
CA ILE A 25 10.03 6.26 -9.52
C ILE A 25 10.51 7.35 -10.47
N GLY A 26 10.19 7.24 -11.74
CA GLY A 26 10.57 8.21 -12.76
C GLY A 26 10.14 7.78 -14.16
N ARG A 27 10.61 8.56 -15.15
CA ARG A 27 10.23 8.36 -16.55
C ARG A 27 11.10 7.33 -17.27
N ALA A 28 12.34 7.17 -16.86
CA ALA A 28 13.29 6.26 -17.51
C ALA A 28 12.90 4.78 -17.27
N GLU A 29 13.31 3.92 -18.20
CA GLU A 29 12.97 2.50 -18.13
C GLU A 29 13.64 1.74 -16.98
N GLY A 30 14.70 2.23 -16.41
CA GLY A 30 15.37 1.58 -15.28
C GLY A 30 14.70 1.77 -13.92
N ASN A 31 13.58 2.48 -13.85
CA ASN A 31 12.84 2.70 -12.62
C ASN A 31 11.92 1.53 -12.28
N ASP A 32 11.69 1.30 -10.99
CA ASP A 32 10.77 0.26 -10.52
C ASP A 32 9.31 0.60 -10.84
N LEU A 33 8.96 1.88 -10.80
CA LEU A 33 7.69 2.40 -11.30
C LEU A 33 7.99 3.45 -12.37
N LYS A 34 7.56 3.16 -13.59
CA LYS A 34 7.73 4.07 -14.72
C LYS A 34 6.50 4.94 -14.89
N LEU A 35 6.68 6.26 -14.85
CA LEU A 35 5.63 7.24 -15.09
C LEU A 35 6.01 8.14 -16.25
N GLU A 36 5.21 8.12 -17.31
CA GLU A 36 5.43 8.92 -18.52
C GLU A 36 4.61 10.21 -18.55
N ASP A 37 4.15 10.65 -17.40
CA ASP A 37 3.34 11.86 -17.28
C ASP A 37 4.17 13.12 -17.42
N ASP A 38 3.50 14.22 -17.81
CA ASP A 38 4.15 15.52 -17.97
C ASP A 38 4.71 16.01 -16.63
N GLY A 39 5.93 16.51 -16.66
CA GLY A 39 6.62 17.01 -15.47
C GLY A 39 7.33 15.94 -14.66
N VAL A 40 7.30 14.69 -15.07
CA VAL A 40 8.07 13.61 -14.44
C VAL A 40 9.44 13.50 -15.10
N TRP A 41 10.48 13.56 -14.29
CA TRP A 41 11.87 13.41 -14.73
C TRP A 41 12.25 11.94 -14.84
N ASP A 42 13.34 11.64 -15.58
CA ASP A 42 13.84 10.28 -15.75
C ASP A 42 14.09 9.57 -14.42
N ARG A 43 14.66 10.29 -13.45
CA ARG A 43 14.81 9.87 -12.06
C ARG A 43 14.19 10.95 -11.18
N HIS A 44 12.97 10.74 -10.76
CA HIS A 44 12.23 11.76 -10.04
C HIS A 44 12.35 11.63 -8.53
N LEU A 45 12.04 10.46 -7.99
CA LEU A 45 12.11 10.21 -6.57
C LEU A 45 12.46 8.75 -6.23
N VAL A 46 12.87 8.55 -5.00
CA VAL A 46 13.22 7.24 -4.46
C VAL A 46 12.51 7.05 -3.12
N LEU A 47 11.92 5.89 -2.93
CA LEU A 47 11.38 5.46 -1.65
C LEU A 47 12.37 4.53 -0.98
N GLU A 48 12.77 4.85 0.24
CA GLU A 48 13.70 4.05 1.03
C GLU A 48 13.03 3.58 2.32
N PHE A 49 13.35 2.36 2.72
CA PHE A 49 12.95 1.85 4.02
C PHE A 49 14.05 2.10 5.02
N GLN A 50 13.75 2.83 6.10
CA GLN A 50 14.66 3.08 7.20
C GLN A 50 14.16 2.37 8.45
N LYS A 51 14.94 1.44 8.95
CA LYS A 51 14.61 0.66 10.15
C LYS A 51 14.44 1.59 11.34
N GLY A 52 13.26 1.55 11.96
CA GLY A 52 12.89 2.39 13.09
C GLY A 52 12.24 3.73 12.73
N GLU A 53 12.38 4.22 11.50
CA GLU A 53 11.77 5.49 11.05
C GLU A 53 10.63 5.28 10.06
N GLY A 54 10.60 4.16 9.34
CA GLY A 54 9.59 3.85 8.35
C GLY A 54 10.05 4.09 6.92
N PHE A 55 9.14 4.52 6.06
CA PHE A 55 9.42 4.75 4.65
C PHE A 55 9.71 6.22 4.38
N LYS A 56 10.86 6.49 3.77
CA LYS A 56 11.32 7.83 3.46
C LYS A 56 11.23 8.08 1.96
N LEU A 57 10.64 9.20 1.60
CA LEU A 57 10.66 9.70 0.23
C LEU A 57 11.80 10.69 0.09
N ALA A 58 12.62 10.54 -0.95
CA ALA A 58 13.66 11.49 -1.32
C ALA A 58 13.52 11.85 -2.79
N THR A 59 13.50 13.16 -3.10
CA THR A 59 13.45 13.64 -4.48
C THR A 59 14.86 13.77 -5.03
N SER A 60 15.01 13.58 -6.35
CA SER A 60 16.26 13.89 -7.05
C SER A 60 16.55 15.39 -7.02
N ALA A 61 17.82 15.76 -7.13
CA ALA A 61 18.21 17.16 -7.23
C ALA A 61 17.46 17.82 -8.40
N ASN A 62 16.90 19.00 -8.17
CA ASN A 62 16.11 19.80 -9.12
C ASN A 62 14.73 19.21 -9.50
N ALA A 63 14.37 18.03 -9.07
CA ALA A 63 13.02 17.49 -9.28
C ALA A 63 12.06 18.06 -8.22
N LEU A 64 10.81 18.32 -8.63
CA LEU A 64 9.79 18.87 -7.76
C LEU A 64 8.78 17.79 -7.40
N ALA A 65 8.58 17.57 -6.11
CA ALA A 65 7.55 16.69 -5.58
C ALA A 65 6.85 17.36 -4.41
N THR A 66 5.57 17.10 -4.27
CA THR A 66 4.79 17.55 -3.12
C THR A 66 4.17 16.35 -2.41
N VAL A 67 4.03 16.46 -1.10
CA VAL A 67 3.29 15.50 -0.28
C VAL A 67 2.17 16.25 0.41
N ASN A 68 0.93 15.86 0.14
CA ASN A 68 -0.27 16.53 0.64
C ASN A 68 -0.30 18.04 0.31
N GLY A 69 0.23 18.40 -0.86
CA GLY A 69 0.28 19.80 -1.33
C GLY A 69 1.48 20.60 -0.85
N GLU A 70 2.35 20.07 -0.02
CA GLU A 70 3.54 20.74 0.47
C GLU A 70 4.79 20.28 -0.28
N PRO A 71 5.62 21.19 -0.83
CA PRO A 71 6.88 20.83 -1.47
C PRO A 71 7.83 20.16 -0.49
N VAL A 72 8.42 19.05 -0.90
CA VAL A 72 9.33 18.29 -0.06
C VAL A 72 10.58 17.88 -0.83
N LEU A 73 11.72 17.82 -0.15
CA LEU A 73 12.96 17.20 -0.64
C LEU A 73 13.10 15.80 -0.06
N GLU A 74 12.81 15.66 1.22
CA GLU A 74 12.78 14.41 1.95
C GLU A 74 11.62 14.42 2.94
N LYS A 75 10.91 13.30 3.09
CA LYS A 75 9.82 13.17 4.04
C LYS A 75 9.60 11.71 4.41
N ILE A 76 9.31 11.48 5.68
CA ILE A 76 8.80 10.18 6.14
C ILE A 76 7.31 10.09 5.79
N LEU A 77 6.93 9.05 5.05
CA LEU A 77 5.57 8.88 4.56
C LEU A 77 4.68 8.21 5.61
N ARG A 78 3.42 8.62 5.60
CA ARG A 78 2.35 8.05 6.43
C ARG A 78 1.28 7.44 5.54
N ASN A 79 0.51 6.51 6.10
CA ASN A 79 -0.63 5.92 5.39
C ASN A 79 -1.59 6.99 4.86
N GLY A 80 -1.90 6.89 3.58
CA GLY A 80 -2.80 7.82 2.93
C GLY A 80 -2.16 9.07 2.36
N ASP A 81 -0.85 9.29 2.54
CA ASP A 81 -0.17 10.45 1.98
C ASP A 81 -0.27 10.46 0.45
N ILE A 82 -0.56 11.64 -0.10
CA ILE A 82 -0.68 11.85 -1.54
C ILE A 82 0.58 12.54 -2.04
N ILE A 83 1.32 11.84 -2.90
CA ILE A 83 2.54 12.31 -3.53
C ILE A 83 2.17 12.84 -4.91
N THR A 84 2.51 14.09 -5.19
CA THR A 84 2.30 14.70 -6.52
C THR A 84 3.62 14.93 -7.20
N ILE A 85 3.81 14.35 -8.38
CA ILE A 85 4.97 14.54 -9.22
C ILE A 85 4.49 14.86 -10.64
N GLY A 86 4.76 16.10 -11.11
CA GLY A 86 4.22 16.55 -12.37
C GLY A 86 2.70 16.48 -12.39
N SER A 87 2.12 15.87 -13.41
CA SER A 87 0.67 15.64 -13.53
C SER A 87 0.19 14.35 -12.84
N ALA A 88 1.10 13.54 -12.30
CA ALA A 88 0.75 12.29 -11.64
C ALA A 88 0.55 12.48 -10.13
N ARG A 89 -0.48 11.85 -9.59
CA ARG A 89 -0.73 11.76 -8.15
C ARG A 89 -0.71 10.31 -7.72
N LEU A 90 0.06 10.04 -6.67
CA LEU A 90 0.20 8.71 -6.10
C LEU A 90 -0.24 8.73 -4.65
N GLN A 91 -1.04 7.76 -4.24
CA GLN A 91 -1.41 7.60 -2.84
C GLN A 91 -0.62 6.45 -2.22
N PHE A 92 0.04 6.72 -1.10
CA PHE A 92 0.86 5.78 -0.36
C PHE A 92 0.05 5.01 0.67
N TRP A 93 0.13 3.69 0.63
CA TRP A 93 -0.48 2.81 1.62
C TRP A 93 0.50 1.76 2.08
N LEU A 94 0.52 1.51 3.39
CA LEU A 94 1.18 0.32 3.93
C LEU A 94 0.33 -0.89 3.57
N ALA A 95 0.94 -1.84 2.84
CA ALA A 95 0.17 -2.94 2.30
C ALA A 95 -0.25 -3.95 3.36
N ALA A 96 -1.34 -4.45 3.13
CA ALA A 96 -2.23 -5.40 3.74
C ALA A 96 -1.68 -6.78 4.11
N ALA A 97 -0.50 -6.88 4.72
CA ALA A 97 -0.13 -8.11 5.45
C ALA A 97 -1.14 -8.43 6.55
N GLN A 98 -1.86 -7.41 7.05
CA GLN A 98 -2.89 -7.54 8.07
C GLN A 98 -4.22 -8.11 7.55
N GLN A 99 -4.55 -7.99 6.26
CA GLN A 99 -5.80 -8.53 5.71
C GLN A 99 -5.81 -10.06 5.64
N ARG A 100 -4.67 -10.70 5.47
CA ARG A 100 -4.57 -12.17 5.52
C ARG A 100 -4.86 -12.73 6.91
N GLY A 101 -4.47 -12.04 7.97
CA GLY A 101 -4.77 -12.43 9.35
C GLY A 101 -6.25 -12.32 9.71
N LEU A 102 -6.94 -11.32 9.17
CA LEU A 102 -8.39 -11.12 9.41
C LEU A 102 -9.24 -12.19 8.73
N ARG A 103 -8.90 -12.63 7.52
CA ARG A 103 -9.61 -13.72 6.83
C ARG A 103 -9.49 -15.06 7.56
N LEU A 104 -8.33 -15.37 8.10
CA LEU A 104 -8.13 -16.57 8.91
C LEU A 104 -8.94 -16.54 10.21
N ARG A 105 -9.06 -15.39 10.84
CA ARG A 105 -9.89 -15.21 12.05
C ARG A 105 -11.37 -15.39 11.75
N GLU A 106 -11.89 -14.85 10.67
CA GLU A 106 -13.28 -15.03 10.27
C GLU A 106 -13.62 -16.49 10.01
N ASN A 107 -12.80 -17.21 9.26
CA ASN A 107 -13.01 -18.62 8.98
C ASN A 107 -12.98 -19.48 10.25
N PHE A 108 -12.12 -19.15 11.19
CA PHE A 108 -12.06 -19.85 12.49
C PHE A 108 -13.29 -19.60 13.34
N ALA A 109 -13.80 -18.36 13.38
CA ALA A 109 -15.01 -18.00 14.13
C ALA A 109 -16.25 -18.71 13.58
N TRP A 110 -16.40 -18.81 12.27
CA TRP A 110 -17.49 -19.55 11.64
C TRP A 110 -17.43 -21.05 11.92
N ALA A 111 -16.26 -21.66 11.86
CA ALA A 111 -16.08 -23.08 12.18
C ALA A 111 -16.45 -23.39 13.62
N LEU A 112 -16.09 -22.50 14.55
CA LEU A 112 -16.42 -22.63 15.97
C LEU A 112 -17.94 -22.52 16.22
N LEU A 113 -18.61 -21.61 15.54
CA LEU A 113 -20.08 -21.43 15.62
C LEU A 113 -20.82 -22.68 15.12
N ILE A 114 -20.41 -23.27 14.03
CA ILE A 114 -20.99 -24.50 13.49
C ILE A 114 -20.79 -25.66 14.45
N PHE A 115 -19.62 -25.78 15.05
CA PHE A 115 -19.31 -26.85 16.00
C PHE A 115 -20.17 -26.76 17.26
N VAL A 116 -20.36 -25.56 17.83
CA VAL A 116 -21.20 -25.32 19.00
C VAL A 116 -22.67 -25.64 18.69
N THR A 117 -23.18 -25.23 17.54
CA THR A 117 -24.56 -25.48 17.11
C THR A 117 -24.82 -26.99 16.95
N LEU A 118 -23.93 -27.73 16.35
CA LEU A 118 -24.03 -29.19 16.21
C LEU A 118 -24.01 -29.89 17.58
N GLY A 119 -23.15 -29.43 18.49
CA GLY A 119 -23.08 -29.96 19.83
C GLY A 119 -24.41 -29.80 20.62
N GLN A 120 -25.07 -28.65 20.47
CA GLN A 120 -26.37 -28.39 21.06
C GLN A 120 -27.46 -29.31 20.53
N PHE A 121 -27.49 -29.57 19.23
CA PHE A 121 -28.46 -30.51 18.64
C PHE A 121 -28.27 -31.93 19.13
N ILE A 122 -27.09 -32.41 19.28
CA ILE A 122 -26.77 -33.74 19.79
C ILE A 122 -27.24 -33.85 21.27
N LEU A 123 -26.99 -32.81 22.05
CA LEU A 123 -27.35 -32.76 23.47
C LEU A 123 -28.88 -32.77 23.66
N VAL A 124 -29.61 -32.00 22.89
CA VAL A 124 -31.08 -31.96 22.90
C VAL A 124 -31.66 -33.32 22.46
N PHE A 125 -31.10 -33.94 21.44
CA PHE A 125 -31.52 -35.26 21.00
C PHE A 125 -31.33 -36.33 22.08
N TRP A 126 -30.23 -36.25 22.83
CA TRP A 126 -29.98 -37.16 23.95
C TRP A 126 -30.91 -36.96 25.12
N LEU A 127 -31.29 -35.70 25.42
CA LEU A 127 -32.22 -35.39 26.52
C LEU A 127 -33.68 -35.74 26.21
N LEU A 128 -34.08 -35.70 24.94
CA LEU A 128 -35.43 -36.05 24.50
C LEU A 128 -35.65 -37.54 24.30
N ARG A 129 -34.62 -38.33 24.42
CA ARG A 129 -34.67 -39.78 24.30
C ARG A 129 -34.69 -40.43 25.70
#